data_55c8750f2b6e9ec6846fe225daebca95
#
_entry.id   55c8750f2b6e9ec6846fe225daebca95
#
_cell.length_a   1.000
_cell.length_b   1.000
_cell.length_c   1.000
_cell.angle_alpha   90.00
_cell.angle_beta   90.00
_cell.angle_gamma   90.00
#
_symmetry.space_group_name_H-M   'P 1'
#
loop_
_entity.id
_entity.type
_entity.pdbx_description
1 polymer ?
#
loop_
_entity_poly.entity_id
_entity_poly.type
_entity_poly.pdbx_seq_one_letter_code
_entity_poly.pdbx_strand_id
1 'polypeptide(L)'
;MMKNKNLCKILYYTDRDALDRPALTEKQCAALMGKNIKIIPKLYVDSSVLAYVIISMDNFAPSTNPQFKDNIISFDIICHFDQWQLKDFQLRPYRIAAEIDSMFDNQHLTGIGELHFMGASQIILNDEFGGLTLLYQAIHGGEDKKNAPNPADNKKIVDDFNELHNQSFIPLDTFISNE
;
A
#
# COMPACT_ATOMS: atom_id res chain seq x y z
N MET A 1 -0.34 -0.67 10.78
CA MET A 1 0.52 -1.87 10.69
C MET A 1 1.57 -1.94 11.79
N MET A 2 2.36 -0.91 12.05
CA MET A 2 3.43 -0.93 13.06
C MET A 2 2.98 -1.15 14.52
N LYS A 3 1.72 -0.92 14.84
CA LYS A 3 1.14 -1.20 16.17
C LYS A 3 0.74 -2.67 16.38
N ASN A 4 0.63 -3.44 15.30
CA ASN A 4 0.32 -4.86 15.38
C ASN A 4 1.59 -5.65 15.67
N LYS A 5 1.70 -6.12 16.92
CA LYS A 5 2.89 -6.84 17.43
C LYS A 5 3.12 -8.17 16.71
N ASN A 6 2.05 -8.88 16.36
CA ASN A 6 2.15 -10.17 15.68
C ASN A 6 2.67 -9.98 14.25
N LEU A 7 2.09 -9.03 13.51
CA LEU A 7 2.56 -8.71 12.17
C LEU A 7 4.05 -8.32 12.18
N CYS A 8 4.45 -7.44 13.11
CA CYS A 8 5.86 -7.05 13.25
C CYS A 8 6.77 -8.25 13.50
N LYS A 9 6.38 -9.19 14.38
CA LYS A 9 7.15 -10.41 14.65
C LYS A 9 7.29 -11.29 13.40
N ILE A 10 6.19 -11.55 12.69
CA ILE A 10 6.19 -12.43 11.52
C ILE A 10 7.03 -11.87 10.37
N LEU A 11 7.11 -10.54 10.24
CA LEU A 11 7.92 -9.87 9.23
C LEU A 11 9.40 -9.77 9.63
N TYR A 12 9.69 -9.71 10.93
CA TYR A 12 11.05 -9.52 11.43
C TYR A 12 11.80 -10.84 11.63
N TYR A 13 11.16 -11.81 12.31
CA TYR A 13 11.77 -13.11 12.62
C TYR A 13 11.56 -14.08 11.46
N THR A 14 12.63 -14.69 11.04
CA THR A 14 12.64 -15.65 9.92
C THR A 14 12.30 -17.06 10.34
N ASP A 15 12.45 -17.38 11.62
CA ASP A 15 12.25 -18.72 12.17
C ASP A 15 10.76 -19.13 12.19
N ARG A 16 10.52 -20.42 12.30
CA ARG A 16 9.16 -20.99 12.39
C ARG A 16 8.42 -20.56 13.65
N ASP A 17 9.15 -20.28 14.74
CA ASP A 17 8.64 -19.84 16.04
C ASP A 17 8.51 -18.30 16.16
N ALA A 18 8.44 -17.59 15.03
CA ALA A 18 8.39 -16.12 14.99
C ALA A 18 7.36 -15.50 15.94
N LEU A 19 6.19 -16.12 16.10
CA LEU A 19 5.13 -15.65 17.00
C LEU A 19 5.46 -15.83 18.49
N ASP A 20 6.24 -16.84 18.83
CA ASP A 20 6.67 -17.11 20.21
C ASP A 20 7.83 -16.22 20.66
N ARG A 21 8.50 -15.56 19.70
CA ARG A 21 9.61 -14.64 19.98
C ARG A 21 9.17 -13.41 20.76
N PRO A 22 10.09 -12.75 21.48
CA PRO A 22 9.79 -11.52 22.21
C PRO A 22 9.17 -10.43 21.30
N ALA A 23 8.34 -9.58 21.89
CA ALA A 23 7.80 -8.43 21.17
C ALA A 23 8.94 -7.49 20.75
N LEU A 24 8.84 -6.95 19.54
CA LEU A 24 9.80 -5.96 19.05
C LEU A 24 9.60 -4.63 19.76
N THR A 25 10.69 -3.88 19.89
CA THR A 25 10.65 -2.49 20.32
C THR A 25 10.04 -1.61 19.21
N GLU A 26 9.53 -0.43 19.57
CA GLU A 26 8.99 0.52 18.59
C GLU A 26 9.99 0.87 17.49
N LYS A 27 11.27 1.03 17.86
CA LYS A 27 12.35 1.30 16.90
C LYS A 27 12.53 0.15 15.90
N GLN A 28 12.47 -1.09 16.36
CA GLN A 28 12.57 -2.27 15.49
C GLN A 28 11.34 -2.39 14.59
N CYS A 29 10.13 -2.15 15.12
CA CYS A 29 8.92 -2.12 14.30
C CYS A 29 8.99 -1.01 13.23
N ALA A 30 9.43 0.19 13.59
CA ALA A 30 9.59 1.28 12.66
C ALA A 30 10.60 0.97 11.54
N ALA A 31 11.66 0.22 11.84
CA ALA A 31 12.66 -0.19 10.86
C ALA A 31 12.13 -1.19 9.80
N LEU A 32 10.96 -1.78 10.00
CA LEU A 32 10.29 -2.61 8.98
C LEU A 32 9.71 -1.78 7.82
N MET A 33 9.41 -0.49 8.07
CA MET A 33 8.98 0.42 7.00
C MET A 33 10.13 0.68 6.03
N GLY A 34 9.82 0.60 4.74
CA GLY A 34 10.79 0.71 3.65
C GLY A 34 11.62 -0.56 3.41
N LYS A 35 11.71 -1.46 4.39
CA LYS A 35 12.39 -2.75 4.26
C LYS A 35 11.38 -3.88 3.99
N ASN A 36 10.58 -4.23 4.98
CA ASN A 36 9.60 -5.32 4.90
C ASN A 36 8.19 -4.83 4.50
N ILE A 37 7.88 -3.56 4.73
CA ILE A 37 6.61 -2.94 4.33
C ILE A 37 6.94 -1.78 3.40
N LYS A 38 6.46 -1.88 2.16
CA LYS A 38 6.75 -0.92 1.09
C LYS A 38 5.44 -0.39 0.52
N ILE A 39 5.37 0.91 0.31
CA ILE A 39 4.23 1.56 -0.35
C ILE A 39 4.73 2.00 -1.71
N ILE A 40 4.52 1.17 -2.72
CA ILE A 40 5.03 1.37 -4.08
C ILE A 40 4.07 0.77 -5.10
N PRO A 41 3.92 1.37 -6.30
CA PRO A 41 3.02 0.87 -7.35
C PRO A 41 3.66 -0.28 -8.16
N LYS A 42 4.63 -0.97 -7.63
CA LYS A 42 5.38 -2.00 -8.36
C LYS A 42 5.68 -3.21 -7.50
N LEU A 43 5.28 -4.37 -7.99
CA LEU A 43 5.70 -5.64 -7.44
C LEU A 43 7.17 -5.89 -7.81
N TYR A 44 8.03 -6.19 -6.82
CA TYR A 44 9.39 -6.60 -7.06
C TYR A 44 9.88 -7.58 -6.00
N VAL A 45 10.86 -8.41 -6.36
CA VAL A 45 11.51 -9.34 -5.44
C VAL A 45 12.78 -8.70 -4.89
N ASP A 46 12.91 -8.73 -3.58
CA ASP A 46 14.12 -8.34 -2.86
C ASP A 46 14.66 -9.59 -2.15
N SER A 47 15.66 -10.22 -2.72
CA SER A 47 16.26 -11.45 -2.18
C SER A 47 16.93 -11.25 -0.81
N SER A 48 17.17 -10.00 -0.40
CA SER A 48 17.70 -9.70 0.93
C SER A 48 16.64 -9.73 2.03
N VAL A 49 15.34 -9.77 1.65
CA VAL A 49 14.21 -9.73 2.57
C VAL A 49 13.33 -10.95 2.32
N LEU A 50 13.21 -11.82 3.31
CA LEU A 50 12.54 -13.11 3.17
C LEU A 50 11.01 -13.07 3.33
N ALA A 51 10.46 -12.03 3.96
CA ALA A 51 9.03 -11.78 4.07
C ALA A 51 8.74 -10.29 4.04
N TYR A 52 7.87 -9.85 3.15
CA TYR A 52 7.51 -8.45 3.02
C TYR A 52 6.09 -8.25 2.47
N VAL A 53 5.57 -7.04 2.64
CA VAL A 53 4.26 -6.61 2.17
C VAL A 53 4.45 -5.37 1.30
N ILE A 54 3.93 -5.43 0.09
CA ILE A 54 3.85 -4.27 -0.81
C ILE A 54 2.41 -3.77 -0.76
N ILE A 55 2.26 -2.47 -0.59
CA ILE A 55 0.96 -1.80 -0.61
C ILE A 55 0.93 -0.95 -1.87
N SER A 56 -0.03 -1.20 -2.74
CA SER A 56 -0.27 -0.37 -3.92
C SER A 56 -1.72 0.13 -3.94
N MET A 57 -1.91 1.24 -4.62
CA MET A 57 -3.22 1.85 -4.82
C MET A 57 -3.48 1.87 -6.32
N ASP A 58 -4.51 1.14 -6.74
CA ASP A 58 -4.88 0.99 -8.14
C ASP A 58 -6.29 1.56 -8.37
N ASN A 59 -6.55 1.94 -9.62
CA ASN A 59 -7.87 2.33 -10.12
C ASN A 59 -8.62 3.36 -9.27
N PHE A 60 -8.13 4.59 -9.27
CA PHE A 60 -8.90 5.71 -8.75
C PHE A 60 -9.99 6.06 -9.77
N ALA A 61 -11.19 5.52 -9.61
CA ALA A 61 -12.29 5.68 -10.55
C ALA A 61 -13.46 6.45 -9.92
N PRO A 62 -14.25 7.20 -10.72
CA PRO A 62 -15.51 7.75 -10.22
C PRO A 62 -16.47 6.61 -9.92
N SER A 63 -17.09 6.65 -8.73
CA SER A 63 -18.18 5.76 -8.35
C SER A 63 -19.47 6.09 -9.14
N THR A 64 -20.44 5.18 -9.12
CA THR A 64 -21.81 5.45 -9.63
C THR A 64 -22.46 6.67 -9.00
N ASN A 65 -22.05 7.01 -7.76
CA ASN A 65 -22.42 8.27 -7.13
C ASN A 65 -21.28 9.29 -7.27
N PRO A 66 -21.47 10.43 -7.94
CA PRO A 66 -20.40 11.42 -8.20
C PRO A 66 -19.79 12.05 -6.94
N GLN A 67 -20.41 11.83 -5.77
CA GLN A 67 -19.86 12.29 -4.49
C GLN A 67 -18.83 11.31 -3.90
N PHE A 68 -18.71 10.11 -4.46
CA PHE A 68 -17.79 9.08 -4.00
C PHE A 68 -16.81 8.72 -5.12
N LYS A 69 -15.65 8.25 -4.70
CA LYS A 69 -14.64 7.71 -5.60
C LYS A 69 -14.27 6.33 -5.10
N ASP A 70 -14.13 5.40 -6.03
CA ASP A 70 -13.70 4.04 -5.73
C ASP A 70 -12.19 3.96 -5.95
N ASN A 71 -11.51 3.38 -4.99
CA ASN A 71 -10.09 3.09 -5.07
C ASN A 71 -9.89 1.62 -4.67
N ILE A 72 -8.99 0.93 -5.36
CA ILE A 72 -8.59 -0.42 -4.99
C ILE A 72 -7.21 -0.33 -4.33
N ILE A 73 -7.11 -0.89 -3.13
CA ILE A 73 -5.85 -1.04 -2.42
C ILE A 73 -5.49 -2.52 -2.44
N SER A 74 -4.29 -2.82 -2.91
CA SER A 74 -3.75 -4.16 -2.86
C SER A 74 -2.64 -4.28 -1.82
N PHE A 75 -2.64 -5.41 -1.13
CA PHE A 75 -1.56 -5.84 -0.23
C PHE A 75 -0.96 -7.12 -0.81
N ASP A 76 0.21 -7.00 -1.42
CA ASP A 76 0.95 -8.15 -1.93
C ASP A 76 1.87 -8.65 -0.83
N ILE A 77 1.52 -9.79 -0.27
CA ILE A 77 2.27 -10.49 0.78
C ILE A 77 3.20 -11.48 0.10
N ILE A 78 4.50 -11.27 0.23
CA ILE A 78 5.51 -12.07 -0.46
C ILE A 78 6.43 -12.69 0.58
N CYS A 79 6.60 -14.00 0.50
CA CYS A 79 7.46 -14.77 1.40
C CYS A 79 8.32 -15.74 0.60
N HIS A 80 9.57 -15.93 1.04
CA HIS A 80 10.44 -16.99 0.54
C HIS A 80 9.86 -18.35 0.94
N PHE A 81 9.90 -19.34 0.04
CA PHE A 81 9.28 -20.65 0.29
C PHE A 81 9.89 -21.40 1.47
N ASP A 82 11.19 -21.24 1.74
CA ASP A 82 11.84 -21.83 2.93
C ASP A 82 11.28 -21.30 4.25
N GLN A 83 10.67 -20.13 4.21
CA GLN A 83 10.09 -19.45 5.37
C GLN A 83 8.56 -19.49 5.39
N TRP A 84 7.98 -20.24 4.48
CA TRP A 84 6.52 -20.31 4.33
C TRP A 84 5.83 -20.89 5.55
N GLN A 85 6.47 -21.86 6.19
CA GLN A 85 5.89 -22.61 7.30
C GLN A 85 6.25 -21.99 8.66
N LEU A 86 5.25 -21.68 9.44
CA LEU A 86 5.37 -21.35 10.87
C LEU A 86 5.15 -22.59 11.72
N LYS A 87 5.31 -22.44 13.04
CA LYS A 87 4.97 -23.46 14.04
C LYS A 87 3.48 -23.81 13.94
N ASP A 88 3.12 -25.00 14.42
CA ASP A 88 1.74 -25.50 14.45
C ASP A 88 1.05 -25.55 13.06
N PHE A 89 1.83 -25.87 12.03
CA PHE A 89 1.36 -25.98 10.64
C PHE A 89 0.74 -24.70 10.06
N GLN A 90 0.94 -23.55 10.69
CA GLN A 90 0.50 -22.29 10.12
C GLN A 90 1.38 -21.90 8.94
N LEU A 91 0.76 -21.23 7.95
CA LEU A 91 1.45 -20.68 6.79
C LEU A 91 1.67 -19.18 6.97
N ARG A 92 2.93 -18.75 6.87
CA ARG A 92 3.34 -17.36 7.07
C ARG A 92 2.55 -16.36 6.23
N PRO A 93 2.36 -16.52 4.90
CA PRO A 93 1.59 -15.57 4.11
C PRO A 93 0.14 -15.44 4.58
N TYR A 94 -0.49 -16.56 4.93
CA TYR A 94 -1.88 -16.57 5.41
C TYR A 94 -2.01 -15.94 6.80
N ARG A 95 -0.99 -16.13 7.65
CA ARG A 95 -0.99 -15.47 8.95
C ARG A 95 -0.80 -13.96 8.83
N ILE A 96 0.07 -13.50 7.92
CA ILE A 96 0.22 -12.07 7.60
C ILE A 96 -1.10 -11.53 7.05
N ALA A 97 -1.75 -12.26 6.14
CA ALA A 97 -3.04 -11.89 5.57
C ALA A 97 -4.10 -11.68 6.66
N ALA A 98 -4.21 -12.62 7.62
CA ALA A 98 -5.16 -12.51 8.73
C ALA A 98 -4.89 -11.30 9.63
N GLU A 99 -3.61 -10.96 9.89
CA GLU A 99 -3.24 -9.77 10.67
C GLU A 99 -3.56 -8.47 9.91
N ILE A 100 -3.39 -8.46 8.57
CA ILE A 100 -3.77 -7.32 7.72
C ILE A 100 -5.28 -7.16 7.71
N ASP A 101 -6.01 -8.23 7.46
CA ASP A 101 -7.47 -8.23 7.40
C ASP A 101 -8.08 -7.71 8.70
N SER A 102 -7.61 -8.21 9.85
CA SER A 102 -8.06 -7.75 11.16
C SER A 102 -7.82 -6.26 11.44
N MET A 103 -6.87 -5.64 10.72
CA MET A 103 -6.56 -4.22 10.89
C MET A 103 -7.29 -3.31 9.93
N PHE A 104 -7.69 -3.81 8.77
CA PHE A 104 -8.13 -2.96 7.67
C PHE A 104 -9.57 -3.21 7.21
N ASP A 105 -10.08 -4.45 7.34
CA ASP A 105 -11.45 -4.71 6.91
C ASP A 105 -12.45 -3.92 7.76
N ASN A 106 -13.39 -3.24 7.07
CA ASN A 106 -14.38 -2.35 7.66
C ASN A 106 -13.78 -1.22 8.53
N GLN A 107 -12.56 -0.77 8.20
CA GLN A 107 -11.92 0.36 8.88
C GLN A 107 -11.92 1.59 7.99
N HIS A 108 -12.24 2.74 8.60
CA HIS A 108 -12.14 4.03 7.93
C HIS A 108 -10.72 4.60 8.07
N LEU A 109 -10.06 4.84 6.94
CA LEU A 109 -8.77 5.49 6.87
C LEU A 109 -8.91 6.92 6.36
N THR A 110 -8.36 7.88 7.12
CA THR A 110 -8.38 9.30 6.74
C THR A 110 -7.74 9.51 5.37
N GLY A 111 -8.46 10.19 4.48
CA GLY A 111 -8.01 10.47 3.12
C GLY A 111 -8.13 9.30 2.13
N ILE A 112 -8.53 8.11 2.58
CA ILE A 112 -8.69 6.92 1.75
C ILE A 112 -10.15 6.45 1.73
N GLY A 113 -10.83 6.53 2.88
CA GLY A 113 -12.21 6.08 3.06
C GLY A 113 -12.32 4.77 3.84
N GLU A 114 -13.50 4.17 3.78
CA GLU A 114 -13.77 2.88 4.41
C GLU A 114 -13.31 1.74 3.51
N LEU A 115 -12.57 0.79 4.08
CA LEU A 115 -11.99 -0.35 3.40
C LEU A 115 -12.91 -1.57 3.53
N HIS A 116 -13.22 -2.19 2.39
CA HIS A 116 -13.99 -3.43 2.35
C HIS A 116 -13.18 -4.51 1.63
N PHE A 117 -13.04 -5.66 2.29
CA PHE A 117 -12.35 -6.80 1.70
C PHE A 117 -13.10 -7.32 0.46
N MET A 118 -12.40 -7.43 -0.67
CA MET A 118 -12.95 -7.92 -1.93
C MET A 118 -12.58 -9.37 -2.21
N GLY A 119 -11.41 -9.80 -1.75
CA GLY A 119 -10.92 -11.14 -2.00
C GLY A 119 -9.41 -11.25 -1.85
N ALA A 120 -8.95 -12.51 -1.93
CA ALA A 120 -7.54 -12.85 -1.92
C ALA A 120 -7.23 -13.84 -3.03
N SER A 121 -6.05 -13.70 -3.63
CA SER A 121 -5.53 -14.64 -4.62
C SER A 121 -4.10 -15.03 -4.30
N GLN A 122 -3.73 -16.26 -4.67
CA GLN A 122 -2.35 -16.71 -4.55
C GLN A 122 -1.51 -16.11 -5.68
N ILE A 123 -0.28 -15.69 -5.36
CA ILE A 123 0.71 -15.24 -6.34
C ILE A 123 1.99 -16.07 -6.21
N ILE A 124 2.59 -16.36 -7.35
CA ILE A 124 3.91 -16.99 -7.45
C ILE A 124 4.75 -16.05 -8.31
N LEU A 125 5.86 -15.55 -7.77
CA LEU A 125 6.73 -14.62 -8.48
C LEU A 125 7.85 -15.32 -9.23
N ASN A 126 8.44 -16.33 -8.59
CA ASN A 126 9.50 -17.16 -9.14
C ASN A 126 9.60 -18.46 -8.33
N ASP A 127 10.67 -19.23 -8.54
CA ASP A 127 10.90 -20.53 -7.88
C ASP A 127 11.20 -20.41 -6.37
N GLU A 128 11.47 -19.20 -5.87
CA GLU A 128 11.85 -18.96 -4.48
C GLU A 128 10.79 -18.19 -3.70
N PHE A 129 9.99 -17.34 -4.37
CA PHE A 129 9.07 -16.40 -3.74
C PHE A 129 7.65 -16.53 -4.25
N GLY A 130 6.71 -16.51 -3.31
CA GLY A 130 5.29 -16.46 -3.57
C GLY A 130 4.52 -15.96 -2.34
N GLY A 131 3.21 -15.91 -2.46
CA GLY A 131 2.38 -15.40 -1.38
C GLY A 131 0.92 -15.20 -1.76
N LEU A 132 0.37 -14.11 -1.27
CA LEU A 132 -1.04 -13.75 -1.45
C LEU A 132 -1.14 -12.27 -1.82
N THR A 133 -2.06 -11.95 -2.73
CA THR A 133 -2.57 -10.59 -2.93
C THR A 133 -3.94 -10.48 -2.26
N LEU A 134 -4.08 -9.51 -1.37
CA LEU A 134 -5.36 -9.11 -0.80
C LEU A 134 -5.85 -7.86 -1.51
N LEU A 135 -7.11 -7.83 -1.88
CA LEU A 135 -7.74 -6.67 -2.51
C LEU A 135 -8.80 -6.08 -1.59
N TYR A 136 -8.74 -4.77 -1.41
CA TYR A 136 -9.74 -3.99 -0.69
C TYR A 136 -10.27 -2.88 -1.57
N GLN A 137 -11.58 -2.72 -1.59
CA GLN A 137 -12.21 -1.51 -2.13
C GLN A 137 -12.22 -0.44 -1.05
N ALA A 138 -11.73 0.73 -1.38
CA ALA A 138 -11.83 1.91 -0.55
C ALA A 138 -12.91 2.83 -1.13
N ILE A 139 -13.97 3.07 -0.35
CA ILE A 139 -15.02 4.00 -0.73
C ILE A 139 -14.72 5.34 -0.08
N HIS A 140 -14.17 6.26 -0.87
CA HIS A 140 -13.89 7.62 -0.43
C HIS A 140 -15.19 8.44 -0.52
N GLY A 141 -15.88 8.60 0.60
CA GLY A 141 -16.99 9.54 0.75
C GLY A 141 -16.47 10.97 0.89
N GLY A 142 -17.18 11.93 0.35
CA GLY A 142 -16.83 13.34 0.54
C GLY A 142 -16.61 13.63 2.03
N GLU A 143 -15.39 14.05 2.36
CA GLU A 143 -15.07 14.56 3.68
C GLU A 143 -16.07 15.66 4.04
N ASP A 144 -16.44 15.76 5.30
CA ASP A 144 -17.40 16.73 5.80
C ASP A 144 -17.20 18.09 5.12
N LYS A 145 -18.25 18.58 4.45
CA LYS A 145 -18.26 19.88 3.74
C LYS A 145 -17.79 21.06 4.60
N LYS A 146 -17.64 20.87 5.91
CA LYS A 146 -17.10 21.87 6.84
C LYS A 146 -15.60 22.11 6.68
N ASN A 147 -14.86 21.11 6.14
CA ASN A 147 -13.40 21.20 5.91
C ASN A 147 -13.03 21.09 4.42
N ALA A 148 -14.01 21.06 3.54
CA ALA A 148 -13.74 21.12 2.11
C ALA A 148 -13.03 22.45 1.78
N PRO A 149 -11.89 22.45 1.09
CA PRO A 149 -11.25 23.68 0.63
C PRO A 149 -12.29 24.50 -0.14
N ASN A 150 -12.32 25.81 0.14
CA ASN A 150 -13.22 26.74 -0.56
C ASN A 150 -13.02 26.56 -2.08
N PRO A 151 -14.10 26.41 -2.88
CA PRO A 151 -13.98 26.33 -4.34
C PRO A 151 -13.14 27.44 -4.98
N ALA A 152 -13.08 28.62 -4.34
CA ALA A 152 -12.22 29.72 -4.74
C ALA A 152 -10.71 29.41 -4.55
N ASP A 153 -10.35 28.66 -3.51
CA ASP A 153 -8.96 28.27 -3.25
C ASP A 153 -8.52 27.19 -4.22
N ASN A 154 -9.42 26.25 -4.58
CA ASN A 154 -9.15 25.25 -5.59
C ASN A 154 -8.96 25.87 -6.99
N LYS A 155 -9.74 26.91 -7.31
CA LYS A 155 -9.57 27.62 -8.58
C LYS A 155 -8.21 28.30 -8.66
N LYS A 156 -7.77 28.94 -7.56
CA LYS A 156 -6.45 29.57 -7.49
C LYS A 156 -5.31 28.55 -7.68
N ILE A 157 -5.40 27.38 -7.04
CA ILE A 157 -4.40 26.31 -7.20
C ILE A 157 -4.34 25.82 -8.64
N VAL A 158 -5.49 25.65 -9.30
CA VAL A 158 -5.56 25.23 -10.70
C VAL A 158 -5.02 26.32 -11.63
N ASP A 159 -5.31 27.59 -11.37
CA ASP A 159 -4.83 28.71 -12.15
C ASP A 159 -3.30 28.86 -11.99
N ASP A 160 -2.77 28.78 -10.77
CA ASP A 160 -1.33 28.79 -10.48
C ASP A 160 -0.60 27.60 -11.15
N PHE A 161 -1.22 26.40 -11.15
CA PHE A 161 -0.66 25.23 -11.84
C PHE A 161 -0.62 25.43 -13.37
N ASN A 162 -1.67 25.98 -13.94
CA ASN A 162 -1.75 26.26 -15.37
C ASN A 162 -0.76 27.38 -15.80
N GLU A 163 -0.56 28.41 -14.97
CA GLU A 163 0.45 29.44 -15.21
C GLU A 163 1.87 28.86 -15.21
N LEU A 164 2.20 28.01 -14.22
CA LEU A 164 3.49 27.32 -14.14
C LEU A 164 3.73 26.40 -15.36
N HIS A 165 2.68 25.69 -15.80
CA HIS A 165 2.78 24.80 -16.96
C HIS A 165 2.96 25.56 -18.28
N ASN A 166 2.28 26.69 -18.43
CA ASN A 166 2.43 27.56 -19.61
C ASN A 166 3.78 28.28 -19.66
N GLN A 167 4.42 28.54 -18.50
CA GLN A 167 5.77 29.14 -18.45
C GLN A 167 6.88 28.12 -18.74
N SER A 168 6.64 26.81 -18.60
CA SER A 168 7.62 25.76 -18.86
C SER A 168 7.63 25.25 -20.31
N PHE A 169 6.70 25.68 -21.16
CA PHE A 169 6.65 25.29 -22.54
C PHE A 169 7.48 26.28 -23.40
N ILE A 170 8.78 26.01 -23.50
CA ILE A 170 9.62 26.65 -24.53
C ILE A 170 9.29 25.93 -25.86
N PRO A 171 8.74 26.61 -26.88
CA PRO A 171 8.48 25.97 -28.17
C PRO A 171 9.77 25.41 -28.74
N LEU A 172 9.73 24.21 -29.29
CA LEU A 172 10.87 23.51 -29.91
C LEU A 172 11.44 24.30 -31.11
N ASP A 173 10.70 25.28 -31.66
CA ASP A 173 11.10 26.11 -32.79
C ASP A 173 12.22 27.11 -32.45
N THR A 174 12.57 27.31 -31.19
CA THR A 174 13.68 28.19 -30.78
C THR A 174 15.06 27.54 -30.89
N PHE A 175 15.15 26.24 -31.19
CA PHE A 175 16.42 25.53 -31.30
C PHE A 175 16.93 25.31 -32.75
N ILE A 176 16.18 25.75 -33.78
CA ILE A 176 16.50 25.47 -35.20
C ILE A 176 16.99 26.72 -35.97
N SER A 177 17.35 27.80 -35.31
CA SER A 177 17.91 28.96 -36.02
C SER A 177 19.27 29.34 -35.49
N ASN A 178 20.28 28.51 -35.73
CA ASN A 178 21.70 28.89 -35.79
C ASN A 178 22.49 27.81 -36.54
N GLU A 179 22.38 27.83 -37.87
CA GLU A 179 23.44 27.44 -38.79
C GLU A 179 23.52 28.50 -39.87
#